data_ed377dc6d27c514fc1f68729303a6862
#
_entry.id   ed377dc6d27c514fc1f68729303a6862
#
_cell.length_a   1.000
_cell.length_b   1.000
_cell.length_c   1.000
_cell.angle_alpha   90.00
_cell.angle_beta   90.00
_cell.angle_gamma   90.00
#
_symmetry.space_group_name_H-M   'P 1'
#
loop_
_entity.id
_entity.type
_entity.pdbx_description
1 polymer ?
#
loop_
_entity_poly.entity_id
_entity_poly.type
_entity_poly.pdbx_seq_one_letter_code
_entity_poly.pdbx_strand_id
1 'polypeptide(L)'
;MEKLRILNPKWEHRTWNESQLRSACEEYGPECVARFDAYEVMMQRIDFGRYVVLYLYGGVTVDCDMEALKPLDEVPDISTAPLITCKANDSTIETSIVTYGHVKNDDWFINSAFVCAEPGNPDIKRLIETCINDKTRNQDYWSKAYFISTTTGPIRISTVLKDANMTVLYPNVIESEYENPIAIFIHDHQFSWTDSVSAGVVKGYLFIKEHKLVFILLILLLVTGVFSRFK
;
A
#
# COMPACT_ATOMS: atom_id res chain seq x y z
N MET A 1 16.84 2.28 -3.80
CA MET A 1 17.32 3.04 -2.60
C MET A 1 18.55 3.89 -2.88
N GLU A 2 19.62 3.41 -3.56
CA GLU A 2 20.81 4.21 -3.89
C GLU A 2 20.46 5.40 -4.78
N LYS A 3 19.68 5.19 -5.83
CA LYS A 3 19.22 6.24 -6.76
C LYS A 3 18.41 7.33 -6.03
N LEU A 4 17.58 6.95 -5.05
CA LEU A 4 16.86 7.90 -4.21
C LEU A 4 17.81 8.84 -3.45
N ARG A 5 18.91 8.31 -2.89
CA ARG A 5 19.93 9.11 -2.19
C ARG A 5 20.70 10.05 -3.14
N ILE A 6 21.06 9.56 -4.31
CA ILE A 6 21.76 10.35 -5.32
C ILE A 6 20.92 11.52 -5.79
N LEU A 7 19.64 11.31 -6.06
CA LEU A 7 18.71 12.33 -6.51
C LEU A 7 18.34 13.34 -5.42
N ASN A 8 18.48 12.97 -4.14
CA ASN A 8 18.05 13.78 -3.01
C ASN A 8 19.16 14.00 -1.96
N PRO A 9 20.31 14.61 -2.34
CA PRO A 9 21.48 14.72 -1.46
C PRO A 9 21.27 15.67 -0.26
N LYS A 10 20.25 16.53 -0.32
CA LYS A 10 19.90 17.46 0.76
C LYS A 10 18.93 16.86 1.79
N TRP A 11 18.33 15.73 1.47
CA TRP A 11 17.41 15.04 2.36
C TRP A 11 18.18 14.11 3.30
N GLU A 12 17.76 14.03 4.55
CA GLU A 12 18.23 12.99 5.46
C GLU A 12 17.60 11.65 5.09
N HIS A 13 18.43 10.61 4.90
CA HIS A 13 17.99 9.28 4.51
C HIS A 13 18.16 8.31 5.68
N ARG A 14 17.06 7.81 6.19
CA ARG A 14 17.01 6.80 7.25
C ARG A 14 16.43 5.50 6.72
N THR A 15 17.08 4.40 7.03
CA THR A 15 16.53 3.04 6.84
C THR A 15 16.16 2.50 8.21
N TRP A 16 14.94 2.07 8.37
CA TRP A 16 14.41 1.60 9.65
C TRP A 16 14.34 0.09 9.67
N ASN A 17 14.97 -0.55 10.64
CA ASN A 17 14.77 -1.97 10.94
C ASN A 17 13.69 -2.14 12.02
N GLU A 18 13.29 -3.39 12.28
CA GLU A 18 12.23 -3.69 13.25
C GLU A 18 12.50 -3.14 14.63
N SER A 19 13.75 -3.28 15.15
CA SER A 19 14.09 -2.77 16.48
C SER A 19 14.02 -1.24 16.56
N GLN A 20 14.39 -0.55 15.50
CA GLN A 20 14.30 0.92 15.43
C GLN A 20 12.83 1.39 15.34
N LEU A 21 11.98 0.68 14.58
CA LEU A 21 10.55 0.96 14.56
C LEU A 21 9.91 0.72 15.93
N ARG A 22 10.33 -0.37 16.60
CA ARG A 22 9.89 -0.65 17.97
C ARG A 22 10.30 0.46 18.96
N SER A 23 11.54 0.95 18.84
CA SER A 23 12.02 2.07 19.69
C SER A 23 11.23 3.37 19.42
N ALA A 24 10.84 3.64 18.17
CA ALA A 24 9.95 4.75 17.86
C ALA A 24 8.56 4.58 18.53
N CYS A 25 8.05 3.35 18.58
CA CYS A 25 6.81 3.05 19.31
C CYS A 25 6.97 3.26 20.84
N GLU A 26 8.15 2.95 21.42
CA GLU A 26 8.47 3.26 22.84
C GLU A 26 8.48 4.76 23.11
N GLU A 27 9.05 5.55 22.18
CA GLU A 27 9.05 7.02 22.26
C GLU A 27 7.62 7.59 22.19
N TYR A 28 6.75 7.01 21.34
CA TYR A 28 5.35 7.43 21.23
C TYR A 28 4.57 7.13 22.53
N GLY A 29 4.76 5.96 23.14
CA GLY A 29 4.14 5.61 24.39
C GLY A 29 3.90 4.09 24.59
N PRO A 30 3.57 3.69 25.83
CA PRO A 30 3.47 2.29 26.24
C PRO A 30 2.39 1.49 25.48
N GLU A 31 1.27 2.12 25.12
CA GLU A 31 0.21 1.45 24.37
C GLU A 31 0.63 1.17 22.92
N CYS A 32 1.46 2.06 22.36
CA CYS A 32 2.00 1.91 21.03
C CYS A 32 2.96 0.72 20.94
N VAL A 33 3.93 0.62 21.85
CA VAL A 33 4.87 -0.51 21.86
C VAL A 33 4.16 -1.82 22.18
N ALA A 34 3.18 -1.81 23.09
CA ALA A 34 2.37 -3.00 23.38
C ALA A 34 1.61 -3.49 22.13
N ARG A 35 1.08 -2.55 21.33
CA ARG A 35 0.43 -2.90 20.05
C ARG A 35 1.41 -3.40 19.03
N PHE A 36 2.58 -2.77 18.87
CA PHE A 36 3.64 -3.22 17.97
C PHE A 36 4.06 -4.66 18.25
N ASP A 37 4.30 -4.97 19.53
CA ASP A 37 4.71 -6.31 19.96
C ASP A 37 3.60 -7.36 19.80
N ALA A 38 2.33 -6.95 19.85
CA ALA A 38 1.17 -7.82 19.67
C ALA A 38 0.86 -8.17 18.20
N TYR A 39 1.47 -7.49 17.23
CA TYR A 39 1.25 -7.84 15.83
C TYR A 39 1.88 -9.19 15.48
N GLU A 40 1.09 -10.06 14.87
CA GLU A 40 1.48 -11.41 14.50
C GLU A 40 2.34 -11.47 13.22
N VAL A 41 2.19 -10.46 12.35
CA VAL A 41 2.82 -10.44 11.04
C VAL A 41 3.81 -9.28 10.95
N MET A 42 5.01 -9.55 10.44
CA MET A 42 6.06 -8.55 10.26
C MET A 42 5.58 -7.32 9.46
N MET A 43 4.80 -7.53 8.40
CA MET A 43 4.30 -6.43 7.60
C MET A 43 3.40 -5.47 8.41
N GLN A 44 2.60 -5.98 9.34
CA GLN A 44 1.82 -5.13 10.24
C GLN A 44 2.70 -4.24 11.11
N ARG A 45 3.84 -4.78 11.61
CA ARG A 45 4.82 -4.01 12.38
C ARG A 45 5.47 -2.93 11.53
N ILE A 46 5.80 -3.25 10.28
CA ILE A 46 6.38 -2.30 9.32
C ILE A 46 5.40 -1.17 9.03
N ASP A 47 4.17 -1.48 8.65
CA ASP A 47 3.13 -0.49 8.35
C ASP A 47 2.85 0.41 9.55
N PHE A 48 2.61 -0.20 10.71
CA PHE A 48 2.31 0.54 11.94
C PHE A 48 3.49 1.41 12.38
N GLY A 49 4.70 0.85 12.40
CA GLY A 49 5.93 1.58 12.76
C GLY A 49 6.20 2.75 11.81
N ARG A 50 5.90 2.61 10.51
CA ARG A 50 5.98 3.69 9.51
C ARG A 50 5.10 4.88 9.91
N TYR A 51 3.86 4.65 10.34
CA TYR A 51 2.96 5.72 10.78
C TYR A 51 3.49 6.43 12.03
N VAL A 52 4.04 5.66 12.97
CA VAL A 52 4.65 6.22 14.19
C VAL A 52 5.85 7.11 13.84
N VAL A 53 6.73 6.64 12.96
CA VAL A 53 7.88 7.42 12.48
C VAL A 53 7.45 8.71 11.79
N LEU A 54 6.44 8.65 10.92
CA LEU A 54 5.89 9.84 10.27
C LEU A 54 5.30 10.83 11.27
N TYR A 55 4.61 10.34 12.29
CA TYR A 55 4.08 11.22 13.34
C TYR A 55 5.17 11.90 14.16
N LEU A 56 6.19 11.16 14.58
CA LEU A 56 7.25 11.68 15.44
C LEU A 56 8.21 12.62 14.71
N TYR A 57 8.62 12.24 13.51
CA TYR A 57 9.72 12.90 12.80
C TYR A 57 9.28 13.61 11.52
N GLY A 58 8.10 13.30 11.00
CA GLY A 58 7.66 13.78 9.69
C GLY A 58 8.47 13.21 8.54
N GLY A 59 8.36 13.84 7.37
CA GLY A 59 9.10 13.48 6.16
C GLY A 59 8.34 12.54 5.24
N VAL A 60 9.09 11.73 4.48
CA VAL A 60 8.55 10.83 3.45
C VAL A 60 8.91 9.39 3.77
N THR A 61 7.94 8.51 3.79
CA THR A 61 8.17 7.06 3.77
C THR A 61 7.94 6.50 2.39
N VAL A 62 8.87 5.64 1.95
CA VAL A 62 8.87 5.01 0.62
C VAL A 62 9.17 3.54 0.77
N ASP A 63 8.43 2.67 0.08
CA ASP A 63 8.70 1.23 0.06
C ASP A 63 10.02 0.90 -0.63
N CYS A 64 10.65 -0.20 -0.21
CA CYS A 64 11.98 -0.56 -0.69
C CYS A 64 12.00 -1.02 -2.15
N ASP A 65 10.86 -1.42 -2.70
CA ASP A 65 10.65 -1.82 -4.10
C ASP A 65 10.22 -0.65 -5.01
N MET A 66 10.28 0.58 -4.49
CA MET A 66 10.10 1.78 -5.30
C MET A 66 11.46 2.33 -5.78
N GLU A 67 11.57 2.55 -7.08
CA GLU A 67 12.74 3.17 -7.71
C GLU A 67 12.46 4.65 -8.01
N ALA A 68 13.30 5.55 -7.48
CA ALA A 68 13.20 6.99 -7.77
C ALA A 68 13.71 7.30 -9.18
N LEU A 69 12.93 8.05 -9.93
CA LEU A 69 13.29 8.59 -11.25
C LEU A 69 13.68 10.07 -11.18
N LYS A 70 13.12 10.80 -10.22
CA LYS A 70 13.29 12.24 -10.05
C LYS A 70 13.51 12.60 -8.58
N PRO A 71 14.00 13.83 -8.30
CA PRO A 71 14.08 14.35 -6.94
C PRO A 71 12.72 14.42 -6.24
N LEU A 72 12.71 14.21 -4.93
CA LEU A 72 11.52 14.39 -4.09
C LEU A 72 10.98 15.82 -4.14
N ASP A 73 11.83 16.80 -4.39
CA ASP A 73 11.45 18.21 -4.54
C ASP A 73 10.50 18.45 -5.74
N GLU A 74 10.38 17.49 -6.67
CA GLU A 74 9.43 17.52 -7.78
C GLU A 74 8.07 16.91 -7.43
N VAL A 75 7.92 16.32 -6.25
CA VAL A 75 6.60 15.83 -5.77
C VAL A 75 5.69 17.03 -5.54
N PRO A 76 4.50 17.07 -6.16
CA PRO A 76 3.56 18.15 -5.95
C PRO A 76 3.27 18.40 -4.47
N ASP A 77 3.30 19.66 -4.06
CA ASP A 77 3.00 20.13 -2.71
C ASP A 77 3.91 19.60 -1.60
N ILE A 78 5.08 19.00 -1.92
CA ILE A 78 5.97 18.35 -0.94
C ILE A 78 6.38 19.25 0.23
N SER A 79 6.46 20.56 0.00
CA SER A 79 6.88 21.56 1.00
C SER A 79 5.71 22.31 1.65
N THR A 80 4.48 22.09 1.21
CA THR A 80 3.32 22.91 1.62
C THR A 80 2.13 22.13 2.16
N ALA A 81 1.95 20.89 1.71
CA ALA A 81 0.85 20.06 2.20
C ALA A 81 1.19 19.41 3.54
N PRO A 82 0.27 19.41 4.52
CA PRO A 82 0.49 18.76 5.81
C PRO A 82 0.55 17.23 5.72
N LEU A 83 -0.07 16.68 4.67
CA LEU A 83 -0.13 15.25 4.39
C LEU A 83 -0.24 15.04 2.87
N ILE A 84 0.58 14.14 2.34
CA ILE A 84 0.51 13.70 0.94
C ILE A 84 0.45 12.18 0.89
N THR A 85 -0.47 11.67 0.09
CA THR A 85 -0.61 10.24 -0.17
C THR A 85 -0.70 10.00 -1.67
N CYS A 86 -0.65 8.74 -2.08
CA CYS A 86 -0.86 8.35 -3.46
C CYS A 86 -2.11 7.48 -3.57
N LYS A 87 -2.94 7.75 -4.58
CA LYS A 87 -4.01 6.85 -4.97
C LYS A 87 -3.39 5.56 -5.52
N ALA A 88 -3.88 4.40 -5.11
CA ALA A 88 -3.45 3.14 -5.70
C ALA A 88 -3.86 3.05 -7.17
N ASN A 89 -3.07 2.29 -7.94
CA ASN A 89 -3.31 2.13 -9.37
C ASN A 89 -4.69 1.51 -9.63
N ASP A 90 -5.45 2.12 -10.55
CA ASP A 90 -6.82 1.73 -10.94
C ASP A 90 -6.88 0.42 -11.76
N SER A 91 -5.89 -0.45 -11.69
CA SER A 91 -6.16 -1.81 -12.12
C SER A 91 -7.18 -2.39 -11.14
N THR A 92 -8.44 -2.08 -11.40
CA THR A 92 -9.62 -2.40 -10.60
C THR A 92 -9.63 -3.85 -10.10
N ILE A 93 -8.90 -4.73 -10.75
CA ILE A 93 -8.82 -6.14 -10.43
C ILE A 93 -7.70 -6.43 -9.44
N GLU A 94 -6.52 -5.77 -9.52
CA GLU A 94 -5.47 -5.92 -8.50
C GLU A 94 -5.95 -5.34 -7.17
N THR A 95 -6.53 -4.15 -7.19
CA THR A 95 -7.19 -3.56 -6.04
C THR A 95 -8.33 -4.45 -5.53
N SER A 96 -9.17 -5.00 -6.41
CA SER A 96 -10.24 -5.93 -6.04
C SER A 96 -9.73 -7.23 -5.44
N ILE A 97 -8.60 -7.77 -5.92
CA ILE A 97 -7.99 -8.98 -5.38
C ILE A 97 -7.39 -8.71 -4.00
N VAL A 98 -6.63 -7.63 -3.82
CA VAL A 98 -6.02 -7.28 -2.52
C VAL A 98 -7.08 -6.88 -1.50
N THR A 99 -8.17 -6.29 -1.95
CA THR A 99 -9.27 -5.84 -1.09
C THR A 99 -10.46 -6.80 -1.06
N TYR A 100 -10.40 -7.87 -1.84
CA TYR A 100 -11.49 -8.87 -1.99
C TYR A 100 -12.85 -8.24 -2.35
N GLY A 101 -12.83 -7.20 -3.19
CA GLY A 101 -14.04 -6.54 -3.65
C GLY A 101 -14.72 -5.64 -2.61
N HIS A 102 -14.11 -5.41 -1.45
CA HIS A 102 -14.64 -4.47 -0.46
C HIS A 102 -14.44 -3.01 -0.85
N VAL A 103 -13.54 -2.72 -1.78
CA VAL A 103 -13.39 -1.38 -2.38
C VAL A 103 -14.12 -1.36 -3.72
N LYS A 104 -15.16 -0.53 -3.82
CA LYS A 104 -15.88 -0.31 -5.06
C LYS A 104 -15.10 0.65 -5.96
N ASN A 105 -15.33 0.56 -7.28
CA ASN A 105 -14.60 1.31 -8.33
C ASN A 105 -14.54 2.83 -8.13
N ASP A 106 -15.44 3.43 -7.36
CA ASP A 106 -15.50 4.86 -7.10
C ASP A 106 -14.86 5.27 -5.77
N ASP A 107 -14.42 4.29 -4.96
CA ASP A 107 -13.79 4.57 -3.69
C ASP A 107 -12.31 4.90 -3.95
N TRP A 108 -11.87 6.07 -3.50
CA TRP A 108 -10.47 6.39 -3.50
C TRP A 108 -9.74 5.47 -2.52
N PHE A 109 -8.68 4.88 -3.01
CA PHE A 109 -7.90 3.89 -2.29
C PHE A 109 -6.44 4.34 -2.25
N ILE A 110 -5.92 4.54 -1.03
CA ILE A 110 -4.54 4.99 -0.83
C ILE A 110 -3.61 3.79 -0.93
N ASN A 111 -2.55 3.93 -1.71
CA ASN A 111 -1.39 3.07 -1.59
C ASN A 111 -0.50 3.56 -0.45
N SER A 112 -0.16 2.66 0.48
CA SER A 112 0.72 2.96 1.61
C SER A 112 2.21 3.00 1.24
N ALA A 113 2.59 2.68 0.00
CA ALA A 113 3.98 2.65 -0.45
C ALA A 113 4.67 4.02 -0.43
N PHE A 114 3.89 5.11 -0.55
CA PHE A 114 4.37 6.49 -0.44
C PHE A 114 3.43 7.29 0.46
N VAL A 115 3.97 7.80 1.56
CA VAL A 115 3.26 8.73 2.45
C VAL A 115 4.21 9.82 2.91
N CYS A 116 3.83 11.09 2.76
CA CYS A 116 4.55 12.23 3.31
C CYS A 116 3.67 12.94 4.34
N ALA A 117 4.22 13.28 5.49
CA ALA A 117 3.50 14.02 6.53
C ALA A 117 4.41 14.99 7.27
N GLU A 118 3.86 16.08 7.76
CA GLU A 118 4.53 16.92 8.74
C GLU A 118 4.58 16.23 10.10
N PRO A 119 5.58 16.48 10.96
CA PRO A 119 5.64 15.91 12.30
C PRO A 119 4.44 16.36 13.14
N GLY A 120 3.88 15.45 13.93
CA GLY A 120 2.71 15.73 14.77
C GLY A 120 1.37 15.80 13.99
N ASN A 121 1.34 15.36 12.73
CA ASN A 121 0.13 15.42 11.90
C ASN A 121 -1.05 14.72 12.59
N PRO A 122 -2.21 15.40 12.77
CA PRO A 122 -3.35 14.88 13.54
C PRO A 122 -4.03 13.67 12.86
N ASP A 123 -4.00 13.60 11.54
CA ASP A 123 -4.59 12.49 10.79
C ASP A 123 -3.73 11.22 10.89
N ILE A 124 -2.40 11.37 10.88
CA ILE A 124 -1.47 10.26 11.16
C ILE A 124 -1.64 9.80 12.62
N LYS A 125 -1.82 10.71 13.58
CA LYS A 125 -2.14 10.35 14.96
C LYS A 125 -3.41 9.52 15.05
N ARG A 126 -4.49 9.95 14.39
CA ARG A 126 -5.76 9.21 14.32
C ARG A 126 -5.58 7.81 13.74
N LEU A 127 -4.73 7.67 12.73
CA LEU A 127 -4.40 6.37 12.13
C LEU A 127 -3.70 5.45 13.14
N ILE A 128 -2.70 5.96 13.87
CA ILE A 128 -2.00 5.22 14.93
C ILE A 128 -2.97 4.79 16.02
N GLU A 129 -3.79 5.70 16.56
CA GLU A 129 -4.77 5.42 17.60
C GLU A 129 -5.81 4.38 17.15
N THR A 130 -6.24 4.43 15.88
CA THR A 130 -7.13 3.42 15.31
C THR A 130 -6.46 2.05 15.28
N CYS A 131 -5.18 1.98 14.91
CA CYS A 131 -4.42 0.73 14.93
C CYS A 131 -4.19 0.20 16.36
N ILE A 132 -3.93 1.06 17.34
CA ILE A 132 -3.77 0.68 18.76
C ILE A 132 -5.05 0.05 19.29
N ASN A 133 -6.20 0.61 18.95
CA ASN A 133 -7.51 0.16 19.44
C ASN A 133 -8.07 -1.06 18.68
N ASP A 134 -7.46 -1.45 17.58
CA ASP A 134 -7.89 -2.60 16.80
C ASP A 134 -7.53 -3.92 17.51
N LYS A 135 -8.54 -4.75 17.78
CA LYS A 135 -8.39 -6.06 18.45
C LYS A 135 -8.58 -7.24 17.51
N THR A 136 -8.63 -6.99 16.23
CA THR A 136 -8.80 -8.01 15.19
C THR A 136 -7.63 -9.00 15.18
N ARG A 137 -7.92 -10.28 14.97
CA ARG A 137 -6.93 -11.37 14.97
C ARG A 137 -6.86 -12.02 13.60
N ASN A 138 -5.70 -12.61 13.28
CA ASN A 138 -5.47 -13.29 12.00
C ASN A 138 -6.48 -14.41 11.72
N GLN A 139 -6.88 -15.16 12.75
CA GLN A 139 -7.89 -16.23 12.64
C GLN A 139 -9.27 -15.76 12.18
N ASP A 140 -9.56 -14.46 12.27
CA ASP A 140 -10.83 -13.87 11.85
C ASP A 140 -10.90 -13.69 10.32
N TYR A 141 -9.79 -13.96 9.62
CA TYR A 141 -9.66 -13.78 8.17
C TYR A 141 -9.17 -15.06 7.48
N TRP A 142 -9.70 -15.30 6.30
CA TRP A 142 -9.29 -16.42 5.45
C TRP A 142 -8.01 -16.13 4.63
N SER A 143 -7.58 -14.88 4.57
CA SER A 143 -6.39 -14.43 3.84
C SER A 143 -5.53 -13.53 4.71
N LYS A 144 -4.24 -13.86 4.78
CA LYS A 144 -3.22 -13.07 5.46
C LYS A 144 -3.08 -11.67 4.82
N ALA A 145 -3.16 -11.58 3.51
CA ALA A 145 -3.05 -10.31 2.80
C ALA A 145 -4.20 -9.37 3.14
N TYR A 146 -5.43 -9.90 3.17
CA TYR A 146 -6.60 -9.13 3.57
C TYR A 146 -6.54 -8.70 5.05
N PHE A 147 -6.09 -9.59 5.93
CA PHE A 147 -5.87 -9.27 7.35
C PHE A 147 -4.88 -8.10 7.52
N ILE A 148 -3.73 -8.13 6.85
CA ILE A 148 -2.76 -7.04 6.89
C ILE A 148 -3.39 -5.75 6.35
N SER A 149 -4.01 -5.82 5.17
CA SER A 149 -4.60 -4.65 4.50
C SER A 149 -5.65 -3.94 5.35
N THR A 150 -6.47 -4.70 6.09
CA THR A 150 -7.54 -4.15 6.93
C THR A 150 -7.07 -3.67 8.30
N THR A 151 -5.98 -4.21 8.82
CA THR A 151 -5.50 -3.87 10.17
C THR A 151 -4.47 -2.76 10.19
N THR A 152 -3.54 -2.73 9.22
CA THR A 152 -2.47 -1.73 9.15
C THR A 152 -2.21 -1.20 7.74
N GLY A 153 -2.53 -1.96 6.71
CA GLY A 153 -2.18 -1.66 5.33
C GLY A 153 -3.17 -0.74 4.59
N PRO A 154 -3.25 -0.89 3.26
CA PRO A 154 -3.94 0.05 2.38
C PRO A 154 -5.43 0.27 2.70
N ILE A 155 -6.18 -0.75 3.12
CA ILE A 155 -7.59 -0.56 3.50
C ILE A 155 -7.69 0.28 4.78
N ARG A 156 -6.82 0.02 5.77
CA ARG A 156 -6.81 0.77 7.03
C ARG A 156 -6.51 2.25 6.79
N ILE A 157 -5.43 2.57 6.11
CA ILE A 157 -5.05 3.95 5.84
C ILE A 157 -6.12 4.68 5.02
N SER A 158 -6.67 4.04 3.98
CA SER A 158 -7.74 4.62 3.17
C SER A 158 -9.00 4.92 3.99
N THR A 159 -9.41 4.00 4.85
CA THR A 159 -10.61 4.16 5.68
C THR A 159 -10.44 5.30 6.69
N VAL A 160 -9.27 5.39 7.33
CA VAL A 160 -9.03 6.40 8.37
C VAL A 160 -8.79 7.78 7.78
N LEU A 161 -8.07 7.87 6.66
CA LEU A 161 -7.71 9.16 6.04
C LEU A 161 -8.74 9.68 5.05
N LYS A 162 -9.89 9.03 4.91
CA LYS A 162 -10.92 9.39 3.92
C LYS A 162 -11.30 10.88 3.94
N ASP A 163 -11.40 11.47 5.14
CA ASP A 163 -11.80 12.88 5.32
C ASP A 163 -10.63 13.77 5.79
N ALA A 164 -9.37 13.30 5.60
CA ALA A 164 -8.19 14.05 5.99
C ALA A 164 -7.91 15.24 5.06
N ASN A 165 -7.31 16.28 5.60
CA ASN A 165 -6.78 17.38 4.80
C ASN A 165 -5.43 16.99 4.18
N MET A 166 -5.44 16.54 2.93
CA MET A 166 -4.25 16.04 2.26
C MET A 166 -4.25 16.26 0.76
N THR A 167 -3.07 16.27 0.16
CA THR A 167 -2.89 16.13 -1.28
C THR A 167 -2.85 14.64 -1.65
N VAL A 168 -3.68 14.23 -2.60
CA VAL A 168 -3.69 12.87 -3.14
C VAL A 168 -3.11 12.88 -4.55
N LEU A 169 -1.98 12.24 -4.72
CA LEU A 169 -1.30 12.14 -6.01
C LEU A 169 -1.88 11.00 -6.85
N TYR A 170 -1.78 11.13 -8.16
CA TYR A 170 -2.19 10.08 -9.08
C TYR A 170 -1.15 8.96 -9.18
N PRO A 171 -1.57 7.71 -9.46
CA PRO A 171 -0.67 6.56 -9.53
C PRO A 171 0.46 6.73 -10.57
N ASN A 172 0.18 7.33 -11.71
CA ASN A 172 1.18 7.58 -12.76
C ASN A 172 2.30 8.55 -12.35
N VAL A 173 2.17 9.24 -11.22
CA VAL A 173 3.20 10.13 -10.65
C VAL A 173 4.11 9.37 -9.68
N ILE A 174 3.50 8.61 -8.76
CA ILE A 174 4.22 7.97 -7.64
C ILE A 174 4.30 6.45 -7.79
N GLU A 175 3.31 5.84 -8.42
CA GLU A 175 3.15 4.39 -8.48
C GLU A 175 3.17 3.88 -9.93
N SER A 176 3.99 4.47 -10.76
CA SER A 176 4.05 4.10 -12.17
C SER A 176 4.66 2.71 -12.34
N GLU A 177 4.08 1.90 -13.23
CA GLU A 177 4.66 0.60 -13.63
C GLU A 177 5.78 0.75 -14.67
N TYR A 178 5.94 1.94 -15.24
CA TYR A 178 6.93 2.23 -16.28
C TYR A 178 7.36 3.69 -16.28
N GLU A 179 8.51 3.98 -16.87
CA GLU A 179 8.97 5.35 -17.05
C GLU A 179 8.00 6.16 -17.92
N ASN A 180 7.59 7.30 -17.42
CA ASN A 180 6.80 8.29 -18.14
C ASN A 180 7.25 9.71 -17.75
N PRO A 181 6.91 10.76 -18.54
CA PRO A 181 7.42 12.13 -18.29
C PRO A 181 7.07 12.73 -16.94
N ILE A 182 6.00 12.28 -16.29
CA ILE A 182 5.54 12.80 -14.99
C ILE A 182 5.88 11.88 -13.82
N ALA A 183 6.31 10.64 -14.06
CA ALA A 183 6.63 9.69 -12.99
C ALA A 183 7.82 10.19 -12.16
N ILE A 184 7.67 10.13 -10.84
CA ILE A 184 8.71 10.38 -9.85
C ILE A 184 9.26 9.07 -9.32
N PHE A 185 8.41 8.05 -9.23
CA PHE A 185 8.79 6.69 -8.86
C PHE A 185 8.21 5.66 -9.83
N ILE A 186 8.91 4.53 -9.95
CA ILE A 186 8.39 3.25 -10.46
C ILE A 186 8.21 2.32 -9.27
N HIS A 187 7.10 1.59 -9.23
CA HIS A 187 6.80 0.62 -8.20
C HIS A 187 6.83 -0.80 -8.80
N ASP A 188 7.73 -1.65 -8.29
CA ASP A 188 7.95 -3.02 -8.80
C ASP A 188 6.89 -4.02 -8.30
N HIS A 189 6.07 -3.66 -7.33
CA HIS A 189 4.98 -4.48 -6.77
C HIS A 189 5.39 -5.93 -6.47
N GLN A 190 6.45 -6.14 -5.70
CA GLN A 190 6.99 -7.48 -5.44
C GLN A 190 6.05 -8.41 -4.66
N PHE A 191 5.03 -7.87 -3.99
CA PHE A 191 4.03 -8.63 -3.20
C PHE A 191 4.63 -9.70 -2.27
N SER A 192 5.86 -9.47 -1.79
CA SER A 192 6.62 -10.43 -0.97
C SER A 192 5.93 -10.81 0.36
N TRP A 193 4.95 -10.02 0.77
CA TRP A 193 4.19 -10.16 2.01
C TRP A 193 2.89 -10.98 1.85
N THR A 194 2.50 -11.35 0.64
CA THR A 194 1.28 -12.10 0.38
C THR A 194 1.46 -13.58 0.74
N ASP A 195 0.36 -14.24 1.13
CA ASP A 195 0.33 -15.70 1.29
C ASP A 195 0.20 -16.41 -0.07
N SER A 196 0.43 -17.74 -0.05
CA SER A 196 0.39 -18.56 -1.27
C SER A 196 -0.99 -18.54 -1.97
N VAL A 197 -2.07 -18.35 -1.22
CA VAL A 197 -3.43 -18.28 -1.78
C VAL A 197 -3.61 -16.96 -2.51
N SER A 198 -3.30 -15.83 -1.85
CA SER A 198 -3.36 -14.50 -2.46
C SER A 198 -2.42 -14.37 -3.65
N ALA A 199 -1.18 -14.87 -3.53
CA ALA A 199 -0.23 -14.89 -4.63
C ALA A 199 -0.71 -15.76 -5.82
N GLY A 200 -1.38 -16.89 -5.53
CA GLY A 200 -1.97 -17.75 -6.54
C GLY A 200 -3.11 -17.06 -7.30
N VAL A 201 -3.97 -16.36 -6.58
CA VAL A 201 -5.08 -15.59 -7.18
C VAL A 201 -4.56 -14.46 -8.06
N VAL A 202 -3.57 -13.68 -7.59
CA VAL A 202 -2.94 -12.61 -8.39
C VAL A 202 -2.27 -13.18 -9.65
N LYS A 203 -1.47 -14.25 -9.53
CA LYS A 203 -0.83 -14.92 -10.67
C LYS A 203 -1.85 -15.47 -11.66
N GLY A 204 -2.91 -16.11 -11.18
CA GLY A 204 -4.01 -16.61 -12.01
C GLY A 204 -4.70 -15.49 -12.79
N TYR A 205 -4.95 -14.37 -12.12
CA TYR A 205 -5.53 -13.20 -12.75
C TYR A 205 -4.61 -12.60 -13.83
N LEU A 206 -3.33 -12.37 -13.52
CA LEU A 206 -2.36 -11.85 -14.48
C LEU A 206 -2.25 -12.77 -15.71
N PHE A 207 -2.23 -14.09 -15.48
CA PHE A 207 -2.25 -15.08 -16.56
C PHE A 207 -3.51 -14.98 -17.43
N ILE A 208 -4.70 -14.82 -16.85
CA ILE A 208 -5.96 -14.63 -17.59
C ILE A 208 -5.95 -13.30 -18.36
N LYS A 209 -5.44 -12.23 -17.75
CA LYS A 209 -5.31 -10.89 -18.38
C LYS A 209 -4.41 -10.96 -19.62
N GLU A 210 -3.24 -11.60 -19.49
CA GLU A 210 -2.27 -11.78 -20.58
C GLU A 210 -2.82 -12.66 -21.71
N HIS A 211 -3.59 -13.71 -21.37
CA HIS A 211 -4.14 -14.67 -22.33
C HIS A 211 -5.65 -14.49 -22.60
N LYS A 212 -6.15 -13.28 -22.41
CA LYS A 212 -7.59 -12.94 -22.49
C LYS A 212 -8.28 -13.51 -23.74
N LEU A 213 -7.64 -13.40 -24.91
CA LEU A 213 -8.22 -13.92 -26.16
C LEU A 213 -8.35 -15.44 -26.16
N VAL A 214 -7.38 -16.15 -25.58
CA VAL A 214 -7.42 -17.62 -25.45
C VAL A 214 -8.59 -18.05 -24.56
N PHE A 215 -8.78 -17.37 -23.43
CA PHE A 215 -9.89 -17.65 -22.52
C PHE A 215 -11.26 -17.36 -23.16
N ILE A 216 -11.39 -16.26 -23.89
CA ILE A 216 -12.63 -15.95 -24.64
C ILE A 216 -12.92 -17.07 -25.67
N LEU A 217 -11.93 -17.51 -26.42
CA LEU A 217 -12.08 -18.60 -27.40
C LEU A 217 -12.47 -19.91 -26.72
N LEU A 218 -11.84 -20.26 -25.60
CA LEU A 218 -12.18 -21.47 -24.84
C LEU A 218 -13.63 -21.43 -24.30
N ILE A 219 -14.08 -20.30 -23.79
CA ILE A 219 -15.47 -20.12 -23.34
C ILE A 219 -16.42 -20.25 -24.51
N LEU A 220 -16.15 -19.64 -25.66
CA LEU A 220 -16.96 -19.76 -26.87
C LEU A 220 -17.05 -21.21 -27.35
N LEU A 221 -15.94 -21.96 -27.35
CA LEU A 221 -15.90 -23.37 -27.73
C LEU A 221 -16.73 -24.24 -26.75
N LEU A 222 -16.63 -23.97 -25.46
CA LEU A 222 -17.43 -24.68 -24.44
C LEU A 222 -18.93 -24.41 -24.63
N VAL A 223 -19.32 -23.15 -24.84
CA VAL A 223 -20.72 -22.78 -25.06
C VAL A 223 -21.25 -23.41 -26.33
N THR A 224 -20.51 -23.33 -27.45
CA THR A 224 -20.94 -23.95 -28.71
C THR A 224 -20.95 -25.48 -28.64
N GLY A 225 -19.99 -26.10 -27.95
CA GLY A 225 -19.94 -27.55 -27.72
C GLY A 225 -21.10 -28.08 -26.85
N VAL A 226 -21.55 -27.28 -25.89
CA VAL A 226 -22.75 -27.62 -25.08
C VAL A 226 -24.00 -27.55 -25.97
N PHE A 227 -24.19 -26.49 -26.77
CA PHE A 227 -25.37 -26.36 -27.62
C PHE A 227 -25.41 -27.41 -28.75
N SER A 228 -24.27 -27.93 -29.20
CA SER A 228 -24.24 -29.01 -30.21
C SER A 228 -24.68 -30.38 -29.70
N ARG A 229 -24.66 -30.59 -28.36
CA ARG A 229 -25.14 -31.84 -27.73
C ARG A 229 -26.63 -31.85 -27.40
N PHE A 230 -27.31 -30.75 -27.58
CA PHE A 230 -28.76 -30.61 -27.35
C PHE A 230 -29.57 -30.53 -28.64
N LYS A 231 -28.97 -30.82 -29.81
CA LYS A 231 -29.61 -31.08 -31.07
C LYS A 231 -29.53 -32.57 -31.38
#